data_e8ab283d825ceec2fc6b958c9c1d741b
#
_entry.id   e8ab283d825ceec2fc6b958c9c1d741b
#
_cell.length_a   1.000
_cell.length_b   1.000
_cell.length_c   1.000
_cell.angle_alpha   90.00
_cell.angle_beta   90.00
_cell.angle_gamma   90.00
#
_symmetry.space_group_name_H-M   'P 1'
#
loop_
_entity.id
_entity.type
_entity.pdbx_description
1 polymer ?
#
loop_
_entity_poly.entity_id
_entity_poly.type
_entity_poly.pdbx_seq_one_letter_code
_entity_poly.pdbx_strand_id
1 'polypeptide(L)'
;DTTLYWSPHYNIPLLYRGPLLVTVHDTFHLAMPQFVDGWHRRAYARLMFRAVRAKAAAIVCVSQFARDQLLQFVPEGRQEVIVVHNGVDVSWFTPVPGGPPHGKPYVLFVGSVKPHKNLSRLLEAFALVQKHIPHDLVIIGRREGLITGDASAMAMASAMGDRVICVGELEHGDELLRRYYRYADVLVMPSLYESFGLPALEALASGCPVIVSRVAGLPEVYGEGAMYCDPYDPSDIAERIRLMVSDRGVREQYLTAGQ
;
A
#
# COMPACT_ATOMS: atom_id res chain seq x y z
N ASP A 1 -9.09 38.60 -8.62
CA ASP A 1 -8.59 37.69 -7.59
C ASP A 1 -8.49 36.30 -8.17
N THR A 2 -7.27 35.76 -8.23
CA THR A 2 -7.03 34.44 -8.79
C THR A 2 -6.94 33.45 -7.63
N THR A 3 -8.05 32.76 -7.36
CA THR A 3 -8.06 31.71 -6.31
C THR A 3 -7.58 30.40 -6.92
N LEU A 4 -6.48 29.85 -6.40
CA LEU A 4 -6.01 28.53 -6.76
C LEU A 4 -6.93 27.47 -6.13
N TYR A 5 -7.46 26.56 -6.94
CA TYR A 5 -8.17 25.40 -6.44
C TYR A 5 -7.23 24.18 -6.46
N TRP A 6 -7.01 23.58 -5.30
CA TRP A 6 -6.28 22.31 -5.20
C TRP A 6 -7.25 21.14 -5.09
N SER A 7 -7.17 20.22 -6.04
CA SER A 7 -7.86 18.93 -5.99
C SER A 7 -6.86 17.85 -5.58
N PRO A 8 -7.01 17.25 -4.39
CA PRO A 8 -6.13 16.17 -3.93
C PRO A 8 -6.42 14.82 -4.61
N HIS A 9 -7.26 14.80 -5.64
CA HIS A 9 -7.66 13.61 -6.39
C HIS A 9 -7.97 13.98 -7.84
N TYR A 10 -7.89 13.01 -8.77
CA TYR A 10 -8.19 13.22 -10.19
C TYR A 10 -9.65 13.59 -10.49
N ASN A 11 -10.56 13.47 -9.54
CA ASN A 11 -11.93 13.95 -9.68
C ASN A 11 -11.98 15.47 -9.52
N ILE A 12 -11.94 16.19 -10.62
CA ILE A 12 -11.88 17.64 -10.64
C ILE A 12 -13.27 18.27 -10.94
N PRO A 13 -13.54 19.49 -10.48
CA PRO A 13 -14.75 20.22 -10.85
C PRO A 13 -14.64 20.69 -12.31
N LEU A 14 -15.36 20.00 -13.21
CA LEU A 14 -15.27 20.25 -14.66
C LEU A 14 -15.69 21.65 -15.09
N LEU A 15 -16.56 22.33 -14.34
CA LEU A 15 -17.03 23.68 -14.62
C LEU A 15 -16.15 24.80 -14.02
N TYR A 16 -15.18 24.44 -13.17
CA TYR A 16 -14.26 25.42 -12.60
C TYR A 16 -13.34 25.99 -13.70
N ARG A 17 -13.19 27.33 -13.72
CA ARG A 17 -12.43 28.07 -14.76
C ARG A 17 -11.16 28.75 -14.23
N GLY A 18 -10.91 28.68 -12.93
CA GLY A 18 -9.69 29.22 -12.32
C GLY A 18 -8.48 28.27 -12.45
N PRO A 19 -7.31 28.69 -11.95
CA PRO A 19 -6.12 27.84 -11.91
C PRO A 19 -6.37 26.62 -10.99
N LEU A 20 -6.01 25.43 -11.50
CA LEU A 20 -6.27 24.15 -10.86
C LEU A 20 -4.96 23.40 -10.66
N LEU A 21 -4.64 23.07 -9.41
CA LEU A 21 -3.58 22.11 -9.05
C LEU A 21 -4.24 20.78 -8.75
N VAL A 22 -3.71 19.70 -9.32
CA VAL A 22 -4.27 18.35 -9.15
C VAL A 22 -3.21 17.38 -8.66
N THR A 23 -3.52 16.62 -7.59
CA THR A 23 -2.71 15.49 -7.17
C THR A 23 -3.26 14.20 -7.77
N VAL A 24 -2.39 13.43 -8.43
CA VAL A 24 -2.67 12.10 -8.97
C VAL A 24 -1.92 11.08 -8.14
N HIS A 25 -2.67 10.30 -7.35
CA HIS A 25 -2.10 9.25 -6.50
C HIS A 25 -1.79 7.98 -7.28
N ASP A 26 -2.66 7.61 -8.21
CA ASP A 26 -2.50 6.45 -9.07
C ASP A 26 -3.36 6.56 -10.34
N THR A 27 -3.14 5.63 -11.24
CA THR A 27 -3.96 5.41 -12.43
C THR A 27 -4.61 4.03 -12.39
N PHE A 28 -4.85 3.47 -11.21
CA PHE A 28 -5.32 2.10 -10.97
C PHE A 28 -6.47 1.68 -11.89
N HIS A 29 -7.49 2.53 -12.05
CA HIS A 29 -8.66 2.25 -12.87
C HIS A 29 -8.32 2.01 -14.36
N LEU A 30 -7.20 2.54 -14.84
CA LEU A 30 -6.72 2.34 -16.21
C LEU A 30 -5.68 1.23 -16.29
N ALA A 31 -4.80 1.14 -15.28
CA ALA A 31 -3.69 0.20 -15.24
C ALA A 31 -4.12 -1.24 -14.93
N MET A 32 -5.13 -1.41 -14.07
CA MET A 32 -5.55 -2.71 -13.55
C MET A 32 -7.03 -2.98 -13.86
N PRO A 33 -7.43 -3.02 -15.14
CA PRO A 33 -8.83 -3.14 -15.55
C PRO A 33 -9.53 -4.41 -15.06
N GLN A 34 -8.77 -5.48 -14.82
CA GLN A 34 -9.27 -6.76 -14.29
C GLN A 34 -9.79 -6.66 -12.85
N PHE A 35 -9.40 -5.62 -12.10
CA PHE A 35 -9.84 -5.36 -10.73
C PHE A 35 -10.87 -4.22 -10.64
N VAL A 36 -11.35 -3.73 -11.78
CA VAL A 36 -12.32 -2.62 -11.85
C VAL A 36 -13.63 -3.11 -12.46
N ASP A 37 -14.65 -3.22 -11.62
CA ASP A 37 -15.96 -3.65 -12.08
C ASP A 37 -16.62 -2.62 -13.01
N GLY A 38 -16.99 -3.11 -14.19
CA GLY A 38 -17.76 -2.36 -15.17
C GLY A 38 -16.92 -1.40 -16.04
N TRP A 39 -17.18 -1.45 -17.33
CA TRP A 39 -16.52 -0.60 -18.33
C TRP A 39 -16.73 0.91 -18.08
N HIS A 40 -17.89 1.28 -17.49
CA HIS A 40 -18.26 2.68 -17.24
C HIS A 40 -17.31 3.36 -16.25
N ARG A 41 -16.79 2.64 -15.24
CA ARG A 41 -15.80 3.19 -14.30
C ARG A 41 -14.48 3.50 -14.98
N ARG A 42 -14.05 2.63 -15.88
CA ARG A 42 -12.84 2.87 -16.69
C ARG A 42 -13.03 4.04 -17.66
N ALA A 43 -14.18 4.10 -18.31
CA ALA A 43 -14.53 5.22 -19.20
C ALA A 43 -14.57 6.54 -18.43
N TYR A 44 -15.19 6.55 -17.25
CA TYR A 44 -15.21 7.71 -16.36
C TYR A 44 -13.79 8.12 -15.94
N ALA A 45 -12.97 7.19 -15.45
CA ALA A 45 -11.59 7.50 -15.07
C ALA A 45 -10.80 8.08 -16.24
N ARG A 46 -10.91 7.50 -17.44
CA ARG A 46 -10.27 8.02 -18.64
C ARG A 46 -10.73 9.44 -19.00
N LEU A 47 -12.03 9.71 -18.89
CA LEU A 47 -12.57 11.05 -19.10
C LEU A 47 -12.00 12.05 -18.10
N MET A 48 -11.97 11.68 -16.81
CA MET A 48 -11.46 12.55 -15.74
C MET A 48 -9.96 12.81 -15.88
N PHE A 49 -9.14 11.80 -16.17
CA PHE A 49 -7.71 12.00 -16.43
C PHE A 49 -7.44 12.87 -17.65
N ARG A 50 -8.24 12.72 -18.73
CA ARG A 50 -8.18 13.64 -19.87
C ARG A 50 -8.55 15.08 -19.47
N ALA A 51 -9.59 15.23 -18.65
CA ALA A 51 -9.99 16.55 -18.14
C ALA A 51 -8.87 17.16 -17.27
N VAL A 52 -8.22 16.38 -16.41
CA VAL A 52 -7.05 16.80 -15.63
C VAL A 52 -5.94 17.29 -16.57
N ARG A 53 -5.57 16.46 -17.56
CA ARG A 53 -4.52 16.80 -18.54
C ARG A 53 -4.85 18.02 -19.42
N ALA A 54 -6.14 18.34 -19.61
CA ALA A 54 -6.57 19.49 -20.38
C ALA A 54 -6.72 20.78 -19.57
N LYS A 55 -7.08 20.67 -18.29
CA LYS A 55 -7.52 21.84 -17.48
C LYS A 55 -6.58 22.23 -16.35
N ALA A 56 -5.80 21.29 -15.80
CA ALA A 56 -4.91 21.60 -14.70
C ALA A 56 -3.84 22.63 -15.12
N ALA A 57 -3.55 23.57 -14.25
CA ALA A 57 -2.39 24.48 -14.41
C ALA A 57 -1.09 23.73 -14.09
N ALA A 58 -1.12 22.85 -13.07
CA ALA A 58 -0.05 21.92 -12.73
C ALA A 58 -0.62 20.61 -12.19
N ILE A 59 0.14 19.53 -12.39
CA ILE A 59 -0.22 18.18 -11.93
C ILE A 59 0.91 17.65 -11.07
N VAL A 60 0.58 17.17 -9.88
CA VAL A 60 1.51 16.50 -8.95
C VAL A 60 1.21 15.01 -8.96
N CYS A 61 2.23 14.19 -9.22
CA CYS A 61 2.16 12.74 -9.05
C CYS A 61 2.98 12.32 -7.83
N VAL A 62 2.51 11.32 -7.10
CA VAL A 62 3.14 10.86 -5.85
C VAL A 62 4.40 10.02 -6.06
N SER A 63 4.68 9.61 -7.30
CA SER A 63 5.89 8.86 -7.69
C SER A 63 6.18 9.07 -9.18
N GLN A 64 7.40 8.77 -9.59
CA GLN A 64 7.78 8.73 -11.00
C GLN A 64 6.95 7.68 -11.75
N PHE A 65 6.72 6.54 -11.12
CA PHE A 65 5.84 5.49 -11.65
C PHE A 65 4.42 6.03 -11.93
N ALA A 66 3.79 6.76 -10.99
CA ALA A 66 2.46 7.33 -11.19
C ALA A 66 2.44 8.37 -12.32
N ARG A 67 3.51 9.19 -12.42
CA ARG A 67 3.70 10.15 -13.51
C ARG A 67 3.78 9.46 -14.87
N ASP A 68 4.65 8.47 -14.99
CA ASP A 68 4.89 7.77 -16.25
C ASP A 68 3.63 7.02 -16.71
N GLN A 69 2.90 6.41 -15.79
CA GLN A 69 1.61 5.79 -16.06
C GLN A 69 0.56 6.82 -16.54
N LEU A 70 0.47 7.98 -15.87
CA LEU A 70 -0.44 9.05 -16.31
C LEU A 70 -0.13 9.48 -17.74
N LEU A 71 1.15 9.71 -18.06
CA LEU A 71 1.60 10.13 -19.38
C LEU A 71 1.40 9.03 -20.44
N GLN A 72 1.54 7.76 -20.07
CA GLN A 72 1.28 6.62 -20.93
C GLN A 72 -0.21 6.49 -21.29
N PHE A 73 -1.11 6.60 -20.31
CA PHE A 73 -2.54 6.44 -20.53
C PHE A 73 -3.22 7.68 -21.15
N VAL A 74 -2.67 8.87 -20.86
CA VAL A 74 -3.18 10.15 -21.34
C VAL A 74 -2.02 11.04 -21.75
N PRO A 75 -1.41 10.76 -22.90
CA PRO A 75 -0.24 11.50 -23.40
C PRO A 75 -0.57 12.95 -23.77
N GLU A 76 -1.81 13.23 -24.15
CA GLU A 76 -2.24 14.55 -24.57
C GLU A 76 -2.27 15.52 -23.39
N GLY A 77 -1.73 16.71 -23.58
CA GLY A 77 -1.67 17.82 -22.60
C GLY A 77 -0.31 18.45 -22.56
N ARG A 78 -0.27 19.76 -22.26
CA ARG A 78 0.97 20.57 -22.26
C ARG A 78 1.41 20.94 -20.84
N GLN A 79 0.63 20.56 -19.84
CA GLN A 79 0.87 20.93 -18.44
C GLN A 79 2.09 20.19 -17.91
N GLU A 80 2.82 20.89 -17.08
CA GLU A 80 3.89 20.28 -16.30
C GLU A 80 3.32 19.23 -15.36
N VAL A 81 3.96 18.07 -15.33
CA VAL A 81 3.66 16.97 -14.40
C VAL A 81 4.89 16.76 -13.54
N ILE A 82 4.80 17.20 -12.30
CA ILE A 82 5.90 17.13 -11.32
C ILE A 82 5.70 15.93 -10.38
N VAL A 83 6.79 15.42 -9.85
CA VAL A 83 6.76 14.35 -8.84
C VAL A 83 7.05 14.95 -7.48
N VAL A 84 6.15 14.69 -6.53
CA VAL A 84 6.33 15.01 -5.12
C VAL A 84 5.94 13.79 -4.32
N HIS A 85 6.92 13.12 -3.74
CA HIS A 85 6.68 11.91 -2.94
C HIS A 85 5.82 12.22 -1.73
N ASN A 86 4.96 11.29 -1.34
CA ASN A 86 4.25 11.38 -0.08
C ASN A 86 5.23 11.26 1.08
N GLY A 87 4.91 11.90 2.20
CA GLY A 87 5.56 11.69 3.47
C GLY A 87 4.65 10.95 4.46
N VAL A 88 5.20 10.62 5.60
CA VAL A 88 4.45 10.19 6.78
C VAL A 88 4.52 11.24 7.87
N ASP A 89 3.49 11.32 8.70
CA ASP A 89 3.45 12.23 9.83
C ASP A 89 4.56 11.88 10.85
N VAL A 90 5.12 12.91 11.49
CA VAL A 90 6.18 12.76 12.50
C VAL A 90 5.76 11.86 13.67
N SER A 91 4.47 11.75 13.93
CA SER A 91 3.95 10.87 14.98
C SER A 91 4.31 9.39 14.76
N TRP A 92 4.52 8.93 13.53
CA TRP A 92 4.93 7.55 13.24
C TRP A 92 6.33 7.20 13.78
N PHE A 93 7.22 8.18 13.89
CA PHE A 93 8.55 8.01 14.47
C PHE A 93 8.54 8.05 16.01
N THR A 94 7.43 8.50 16.61
CA THR A 94 7.34 8.68 18.06
C THR A 94 6.83 7.40 18.72
N PRO A 95 7.51 6.87 19.75
CA PRO A 95 7.02 5.73 20.53
C PRO A 95 5.64 5.99 21.13
N VAL A 96 4.77 4.99 21.08
CA VAL A 96 3.43 5.03 21.67
C VAL A 96 3.47 4.30 23.00
N PRO A 97 2.83 4.83 24.08
CA PRO A 97 2.73 4.16 25.36
C PRO A 97 2.03 2.80 25.26
N GLY A 98 2.41 1.86 26.11
CA GLY A 98 1.84 0.52 26.17
C GLY A 98 2.73 -0.54 25.53
N GLY A 99 2.45 -1.79 25.83
CA GLY A 99 3.17 -2.96 25.31
C GLY A 99 2.65 -3.44 23.96
N PRO A 100 3.17 -4.58 23.48
CA PRO A 100 2.69 -5.20 22.25
C PRO A 100 1.18 -5.48 22.32
N PRO A 101 0.41 -5.16 21.25
CA PRO A 101 -1.05 -5.35 21.24
C PRO A 101 -1.45 -6.82 21.04
N HIS A 102 -0.49 -7.68 20.73
CA HIS A 102 -0.67 -9.13 20.56
C HIS A 102 0.33 -9.88 21.45
N GLY A 103 -0.10 -11.02 22.02
CA GLY A 103 0.69 -11.76 23.03
C GLY A 103 1.82 -12.63 22.48
N LYS A 104 1.94 -12.76 21.16
CA LYS A 104 2.99 -13.51 20.45
C LYS A 104 3.69 -12.62 19.44
N PRO A 105 4.91 -12.99 18.96
CA PRO A 105 5.51 -12.35 17.81
C PRO A 105 4.60 -12.51 16.59
N TYR A 106 4.62 -11.54 15.67
CA TYR A 106 3.71 -11.56 14.53
C TYR A 106 4.26 -10.90 13.27
N VAL A 107 3.79 -11.43 12.16
CA VAL A 107 3.85 -10.85 10.83
C VAL A 107 2.62 -9.96 10.65
N LEU A 108 2.79 -8.75 10.13
CA LEU A 108 1.73 -7.77 10.01
C LEU A 108 1.34 -7.55 8.53
N PHE A 109 0.05 -7.49 8.26
CA PHE A 109 -0.52 -6.98 7.01
C PHE A 109 -1.46 -5.82 7.36
N VAL A 110 -1.28 -4.67 6.69
CA VAL A 110 -2.16 -3.50 6.83
C VAL A 110 -2.68 -3.08 5.46
N GLY A 111 -3.99 -3.05 5.31
CA GLY A 111 -4.63 -2.60 4.08
C GLY A 111 -6.05 -3.14 3.91
N SER A 112 -6.81 -2.51 3.00
CA SER A 112 -8.13 -3.02 2.64
C SER A 112 -8.02 -4.41 1.99
N VAL A 113 -8.95 -5.32 2.32
CA VAL A 113 -9.01 -6.66 1.73
C VAL A 113 -9.58 -6.55 0.31
N LYS A 114 -8.71 -6.22 -0.63
CA LYS A 114 -9.01 -6.12 -2.07
C LYS A 114 -8.09 -7.05 -2.86
N PRO A 115 -8.53 -7.61 -4.00
CA PRO A 115 -7.74 -8.59 -4.76
C PRO A 115 -6.33 -8.09 -5.14
N HIS A 116 -6.17 -6.81 -5.50
CA HIS A 116 -4.86 -6.24 -5.84
C HIS A 116 -3.90 -6.08 -4.64
N LYS A 117 -4.39 -6.11 -3.41
CA LYS A 117 -3.57 -6.14 -2.19
C LYS A 117 -3.01 -7.54 -1.91
N ASN A 118 -3.55 -8.55 -2.60
CA ASN A 118 -2.98 -9.89 -2.70
C ASN A 118 -2.88 -10.65 -1.35
N LEU A 119 -3.86 -10.41 -0.47
CA LEU A 119 -3.91 -11.09 0.82
C LEU A 119 -4.02 -12.62 0.67
N SER A 120 -4.68 -13.11 -0.37
CA SER A 120 -4.81 -14.56 -0.63
C SER A 120 -3.44 -15.22 -0.75
N ARG A 121 -2.50 -14.66 -1.54
CA ARG A 121 -1.14 -15.22 -1.66
C ARG A 121 -0.31 -15.06 -0.41
N LEU A 122 -0.52 -14.01 0.38
CA LEU A 122 0.09 -13.91 1.71
C LEU A 122 -0.38 -15.04 2.64
N LEU A 123 -1.66 -15.39 2.61
CA LEU A 123 -2.20 -16.51 3.40
C LEU A 123 -1.64 -17.83 2.92
N GLU A 124 -1.53 -18.07 1.61
CA GLU A 124 -0.86 -19.24 1.04
C GLU A 124 0.60 -19.32 1.52
N ALA A 125 1.34 -18.22 1.44
CA ALA A 125 2.72 -18.12 1.92
C ALA A 125 2.83 -18.39 3.42
N PHE A 126 1.92 -17.82 4.20
CA PHE A 126 1.91 -18.02 5.64
C PHE A 126 1.59 -19.47 6.00
N ALA A 127 0.69 -20.13 5.26
CA ALA A 127 0.43 -21.56 5.43
C ALA A 127 1.68 -22.44 5.24
N LEU A 128 2.59 -22.04 4.33
CA LEU A 128 3.85 -22.73 4.11
C LEU A 128 4.83 -22.53 5.28
N VAL A 129 4.93 -21.30 5.81
CA VAL A 129 5.96 -20.96 6.79
C VAL A 129 5.53 -21.09 8.24
N GLN A 130 4.24 -21.06 8.58
CA GLN A 130 3.71 -21.03 9.96
C GLN A 130 4.16 -22.18 10.85
N LYS A 131 4.52 -23.35 10.30
CA LYS A 131 5.03 -24.48 11.06
C LYS A 131 6.49 -24.34 11.47
N HIS A 132 7.20 -23.39 10.86
CA HIS A 132 8.64 -23.17 11.02
C HIS A 132 8.94 -21.90 11.82
N ILE A 133 7.93 -21.08 12.14
CA ILE A 133 8.07 -19.85 12.89
C ILE A 133 7.02 -19.76 14.01
N PRO A 134 7.34 -19.13 15.17
CA PRO A 134 6.36 -18.99 16.26
C PRO A 134 5.33 -17.88 16.00
N HIS A 135 5.47 -17.11 14.94
CA HIS A 135 4.71 -15.91 14.64
C HIS A 135 3.28 -16.22 14.23
N ASP A 136 2.35 -15.37 14.65
CA ASP A 136 1.01 -15.31 14.10
C ASP A 136 0.97 -14.30 12.92
N LEU A 137 -0.05 -14.38 12.07
CA LEU A 137 -0.32 -13.36 11.04
C LEU A 137 -1.42 -12.43 11.55
N VAL A 138 -1.11 -11.16 11.72
CA VAL A 138 -2.08 -10.13 12.11
C VAL A 138 -2.49 -9.34 10.87
N ILE A 139 -3.79 -9.26 10.62
CA ILE A 139 -4.40 -8.57 9.48
C ILE A 139 -5.21 -7.39 10.01
N ILE A 140 -4.83 -6.17 9.60
CA ILE A 140 -5.53 -4.94 9.93
C ILE A 140 -6.06 -4.30 8.65
N GLY A 141 -7.36 -4.02 8.64
CA GLY A 141 -7.99 -3.33 7.53
C GLY A 141 -9.46 -3.68 7.37
N ARG A 142 -10.12 -2.92 6.50
CA ARG A 142 -11.53 -3.08 6.23
C ARG A 142 -11.79 -4.40 5.52
N ARG A 143 -12.63 -5.25 6.14
CA ARG A 143 -13.06 -6.53 5.58
C ARG A 143 -14.13 -6.38 4.50
N GLU A 144 -15.00 -5.37 4.66
CA GLU A 144 -16.12 -5.09 3.78
C GLU A 144 -15.92 -3.74 3.11
N GLY A 145 -15.92 -3.73 1.81
CA GLY A 145 -16.02 -2.54 0.98
C GLY A 145 -17.10 -2.79 -0.05
N LEU A 146 -17.89 -1.78 -0.33
CA LEU A 146 -19.15 -1.81 -1.10
C LEU A 146 -19.12 -2.60 -2.42
N ILE A 147 -17.99 -3.07 -2.96
CA ILE A 147 -17.98 -3.65 -4.32
C ILE A 147 -16.84 -4.66 -4.61
N THR A 148 -15.76 -4.79 -3.81
CA THR A 148 -14.61 -5.63 -4.22
C THR A 148 -13.81 -6.25 -3.06
N GLY A 149 -14.49 -6.78 -2.05
CA GLY A 149 -13.82 -7.57 -1.01
C GLY A 149 -13.31 -8.90 -1.58
N ASP A 150 -12.14 -9.35 -1.15
CA ASP A 150 -11.63 -10.69 -1.45
C ASP A 150 -12.24 -11.70 -0.48
N ALA A 151 -13.43 -12.21 -0.81
CA ALA A 151 -14.14 -13.19 0.01
C ALA A 151 -13.36 -14.50 0.16
N SER A 152 -12.55 -14.87 -0.84
CA SER A 152 -11.73 -16.09 -0.80
C SER A 152 -10.60 -15.94 0.21
N ALA A 153 -9.93 -14.80 0.26
CA ALA A 153 -8.91 -14.51 1.26
C ALA A 153 -9.49 -14.56 2.68
N MET A 154 -10.69 -14.04 2.89
CA MET A 154 -11.32 -14.07 4.21
C MET A 154 -11.74 -15.48 4.64
N ALA A 155 -12.20 -16.32 3.69
CA ALA A 155 -12.49 -17.74 3.96
C ALA A 155 -11.20 -18.50 4.32
N MET A 156 -10.10 -18.27 3.60
CA MET A 156 -8.79 -18.85 3.90
C MET A 156 -8.29 -18.41 5.28
N ALA A 157 -8.36 -17.12 5.61
CA ALA A 157 -7.96 -16.60 6.92
C ALA A 157 -8.73 -17.30 8.05
N SER A 158 -10.05 -17.47 7.89
CA SER A 158 -10.90 -18.15 8.87
C SER A 158 -10.55 -19.63 9.01
N ALA A 159 -10.18 -20.32 7.92
CA ALA A 159 -9.80 -21.72 7.94
C ALA A 159 -8.44 -21.98 8.60
N MET A 160 -7.58 -20.97 8.74
CA MET A 160 -6.26 -21.08 9.37
C MET A 160 -6.31 -20.95 10.91
N GLY A 161 -7.50 -20.73 11.49
CA GLY A 161 -7.74 -20.72 12.93
C GLY A 161 -6.97 -19.65 13.69
N ASP A 162 -6.49 -20.00 14.89
CA ASP A 162 -5.87 -19.05 15.84
C ASP A 162 -4.51 -18.48 15.43
N ARG A 163 -3.96 -18.94 14.30
CA ARG A 163 -2.70 -18.41 13.76
C ARG A 163 -2.88 -17.18 12.88
N VAL A 164 -4.12 -16.86 12.50
CA VAL A 164 -4.45 -15.69 11.67
C VAL A 164 -5.46 -14.81 12.41
N ILE A 165 -4.99 -13.65 12.85
CA ILE A 165 -5.76 -12.71 13.67
C ILE A 165 -6.25 -11.56 12.79
N CYS A 166 -7.55 -11.46 12.61
CA CYS A 166 -8.16 -10.36 11.88
C CYS A 166 -8.67 -9.30 12.88
N VAL A 167 -7.97 -8.20 13.03
CA VAL A 167 -8.30 -7.10 13.96
C VAL A 167 -9.50 -6.27 13.48
N GLY A 168 -9.63 -6.11 12.16
CA GLY A 168 -10.62 -5.19 11.58
C GLY A 168 -9.99 -3.87 11.16
N GLU A 169 -10.82 -2.86 10.92
CA GLU A 169 -10.37 -1.52 10.54
C GLU A 169 -9.97 -0.72 11.79
N LEU A 170 -8.79 -0.12 11.74
CA LEU A 170 -8.35 0.90 12.70
C LEU A 170 -8.22 2.23 11.96
N GLU A 171 -8.50 3.34 12.64
CA GLU A 171 -8.34 4.66 12.05
C GLU A 171 -6.86 4.98 11.80
N HIS A 172 -6.60 5.75 10.74
CA HIS A 172 -5.25 6.21 10.42
C HIS A 172 -4.73 7.12 11.56
N GLY A 173 -3.54 6.81 12.07
CA GLY A 173 -2.94 7.53 13.19
C GLY A 173 -3.41 7.06 14.58
N ASP A 174 -4.33 6.10 14.67
CA ASP A 174 -4.73 5.49 15.94
C ASP A 174 -3.49 4.93 16.68
N GLU A 175 -3.42 5.19 18.00
CA GLU A 175 -2.34 4.67 18.84
C GLU A 175 -2.23 3.15 18.79
N LEU A 176 -3.37 2.45 18.72
CA LEU A 176 -3.39 1.00 18.59
C LEU A 176 -2.77 0.53 17.27
N LEU A 177 -3.08 1.21 16.14
CA LEU A 177 -2.47 0.93 14.85
C LEU A 177 -0.95 1.15 14.89
N ARG A 178 -0.50 2.26 15.48
CA ARG A 178 0.93 2.58 15.65
C ARG A 178 1.65 1.54 16.50
N ARG A 179 0.99 1.02 17.56
CA ARG A 179 1.53 -0.09 18.37
C ARG A 179 1.64 -1.37 17.55
N TYR A 180 0.67 -1.69 16.69
CA TYR A 180 0.77 -2.84 15.80
C TYR A 180 1.96 -2.72 14.84
N TYR A 181 2.23 -1.56 14.27
CA TYR A 181 3.43 -1.36 13.47
C TYR A 181 4.70 -1.50 14.32
N ARG A 182 4.74 -0.82 15.46
CA ARG A 182 5.94 -0.77 16.32
C ARG A 182 6.40 -2.13 16.82
N TYR A 183 5.49 -3.02 17.12
CA TYR A 183 5.77 -4.32 17.71
C TYR A 183 5.70 -5.49 16.73
N ALA A 184 5.46 -5.25 15.46
CA ALA A 184 5.55 -6.27 14.43
C ALA A 184 7.02 -6.64 14.16
N ASP A 185 7.27 -7.92 13.94
CA ASP A 185 8.60 -8.36 13.52
C ASP A 185 8.86 -8.08 12.05
N VAL A 186 7.82 -8.03 11.24
CA VAL A 186 7.84 -7.61 9.84
C VAL A 186 6.46 -7.23 9.35
N LEU A 187 6.39 -6.18 8.51
CA LEU A 187 5.19 -5.92 7.69
C LEU A 187 5.38 -6.55 6.30
N VAL A 188 4.34 -7.23 5.80
CA VAL A 188 4.33 -7.80 4.45
C VAL A 188 3.27 -7.14 3.59
N MET A 189 3.68 -6.53 2.49
CA MET A 189 2.80 -5.87 1.52
C MET A 189 3.03 -6.46 0.11
N PRO A 190 2.40 -7.62 -0.20
CA PRO A 190 2.62 -8.35 -1.45
C PRO A 190 1.70 -7.87 -2.57
N SER A 191 1.39 -6.58 -2.59
CA SER A 191 0.44 -5.98 -3.52
C SER A 191 0.82 -6.21 -4.99
N LEU A 192 -0.17 -6.40 -5.86
CA LEU A 192 0.02 -6.53 -7.31
C LEU A 192 0.18 -5.18 -8.01
N TYR A 193 -0.23 -4.12 -7.34
CA TYR A 193 -0.12 -2.74 -7.83
C TYR A 193 -0.14 -1.77 -6.66
N GLU A 194 0.86 -0.89 -6.60
CA GLU A 194 0.96 0.23 -5.68
C GLU A 194 1.75 1.36 -6.34
N SER A 195 1.23 2.56 -6.30
CA SER A 195 1.98 3.72 -6.78
C SER A 195 2.95 4.27 -5.75
N PHE A 196 2.72 4.02 -4.46
CA PHE A 196 3.56 4.52 -3.37
C PHE A 196 3.69 3.55 -2.19
N GLY A 197 2.54 3.08 -1.62
CA GLY A 197 2.52 2.08 -0.55
C GLY A 197 2.68 2.64 0.86
N LEU A 198 1.95 3.68 1.24
CA LEU A 198 2.02 4.32 2.57
C LEU A 198 2.12 3.35 3.77
N PRO A 199 1.40 2.21 3.83
CA PRO A 199 1.50 1.30 4.98
C PRO A 199 2.91 0.77 5.26
N ALA A 200 3.71 0.52 4.21
CA ALA A 200 5.09 0.07 4.42
C ALA A 200 6.01 1.24 4.83
N LEU A 201 5.73 2.47 4.40
CA LEU A 201 6.46 3.65 4.86
C LEU A 201 6.16 3.96 6.33
N GLU A 202 4.90 3.82 6.76
CA GLU A 202 4.47 3.93 8.16
C GLU A 202 5.15 2.87 9.04
N ALA A 203 5.28 1.64 8.53
CA ALA A 203 5.99 0.56 9.21
C ALA A 203 7.47 0.90 9.41
N LEU A 204 8.18 1.35 8.37
CA LEU A 204 9.57 1.77 8.47
C LEU A 204 9.75 2.91 9.47
N ALA A 205 8.91 3.94 9.39
CA ALA A 205 8.91 5.07 10.35
C ALA A 205 8.68 4.61 11.79
N SER A 206 7.89 3.55 11.99
CA SER A 206 7.65 2.93 13.29
C SER A 206 8.77 1.97 13.75
N GLY A 207 9.81 1.75 12.93
CA GLY A 207 10.91 0.81 13.23
C GLY A 207 10.57 -0.65 12.95
N CYS A 208 9.61 -0.93 12.07
CA CYS A 208 9.25 -2.26 11.60
C CYS A 208 9.86 -2.50 10.22
N PRO A 209 10.66 -3.56 9.99
CA PRO A 209 11.17 -3.88 8.67
C PRO A 209 10.04 -4.34 7.76
N VAL A 210 10.24 -4.19 6.45
CA VAL A 210 9.18 -4.44 5.47
C VAL A 210 9.59 -5.42 4.38
N ILE A 211 8.64 -6.27 3.97
CA ILE A 211 8.70 -7.07 2.76
C ILE A 211 7.67 -6.51 1.80
N VAL A 212 8.09 -6.08 0.62
CA VAL A 212 7.19 -5.50 -0.39
C VAL A 212 7.36 -6.19 -1.72
N SER A 213 6.34 -6.14 -2.56
CA SER A 213 6.44 -6.65 -3.93
C SER A 213 7.45 -5.85 -4.76
N ARG A 214 8.18 -6.52 -5.65
CA ARG A 214 9.03 -5.85 -6.64
C ARG A 214 8.22 -5.40 -7.86
N VAL A 215 7.19 -4.58 -7.65
CA VAL A 215 6.27 -4.12 -8.71
C VAL A 215 5.93 -2.63 -8.58
N ALA A 216 5.52 -2.05 -9.70
CA ALA A 216 4.97 -0.70 -9.78
C ALA A 216 5.90 0.37 -9.17
N GLY A 217 5.39 1.25 -8.31
CA GLY A 217 6.16 2.32 -7.65
C GLY A 217 6.99 1.87 -6.44
N LEU A 218 6.82 0.63 -5.95
CA LEU A 218 7.47 0.20 -4.72
C LEU A 218 9.01 0.19 -4.78
N PRO A 219 9.67 -0.26 -5.87
CA PRO A 219 11.12 -0.18 -5.97
C PRO A 219 11.66 1.25 -5.99
N GLU A 220 10.91 2.21 -6.55
CA GLU A 220 11.26 3.64 -6.51
C GLU A 220 11.22 4.20 -5.09
N VAL A 221 10.18 3.84 -4.33
CA VAL A 221 9.93 4.42 -3.00
C VAL A 221 10.85 3.84 -1.94
N TYR A 222 11.10 2.53 -1.99
CA TYR A 222 11.80 1.81 -0.90
C TYR A 222 13.28 1.53 -1.17
N GLY A 223 13.72 1.54 -2.44
CA GLY A 223 15.12 1.30 -2.79
C GLY A 223 15.70 0.08 -2.09
N GLU A 224 16.73 0.26 -1.29
CA GLU A 224 17.38 -0.79 -0.50
C GLU A 224 16.77 -0.96 0.91
N GLY A 225 15.84 -0.08 1.31
CA GLY A 225 15.20 -0.09 2.62
C GLY A 225 14.13 -1.18 2.81
N ALA A 226 13.81 -1.95 1.78
CA ALA A 226 12.84 -3.03 1.86
C ALA A 226 13.39 -4.35 1.29
N MET A 227 12.98 -5.46 1.87
CA MET A 227 13.15 -6.77 1.24
C MET A 227 12.06 -6.97 0.18
N TYR A 228 12.46 -7.40 -1.02
CA TYR A 228 11.52 -7.59 -2.12
C TYR A 228 11.11 -9.05 -2.27
N CYS A 229 9.82 -9.23 -2.65
CA CYS A 229 9.28 -10.54 -3.01
C CYS A 229 8.61 -10.50 -4.40
N ASP A 230 8.49 -11.69 -5.00
CA ASP A 230 7.59 -11.91 -6.14
C ASP A 230 6.15 -12.05 -5.63
N PRO A 231 5.22 -11.12 -5.95
CA PRO A 231 3.84 -11.21 -5.46
C PRO A 231 3.05 -12.35 -6.09
N TYR A 232 3.58 -13.02 -7.10
CA TYR A 232 2.92 -14.15 -7.76
C TYR A 232 3.39 -15.52 -7.24
N ASP A 233 4.47 -15.55 -6.44
CA ASP A 233 5.03 -16.78 -5.86
C ASP A 233 4.87 -16.81 -4.32
N PRO A 234 3.89 -17.57 -3.79
CA PRO A 234 3.74 -17.76 -2.35
C PRO A 234 4.98 -18.36 -1.67
N SER A 235 5.77 -19.15 -2.39
CA SER A 235 6.98 -19.76 -1.83
C SER A 235 8.08 -18.73 -1.62
N ASP A 236 8.26 -17.77 -2.54
CA ASP A 236 9.18 -16.67 -2.37
C ASP A 236 8.73 -15.75 -1.21
N ILE A 237 7.44 -15.41 -1.13
CA ILE A 237 6.90 -14.63 0.00
C ILE A 237 7.18 -15.35 1.33
N ALA A 238 6.93 -16.65 1.41
CA ALA A 238 7.17 -17.46 2.62
C ALA A 238 8.65 -17.47 3.02
N GLU A 239 9.56 -17.62 2.05
CA GLU A 239 11.00 -17.60 2.29
C GLU A 239 11.48 -16.22 2.77
N ARG A 240 10.97 -15.11 2.20
CA ARG A 240 11.27 -13.75 2.67
C ARG A 240 10.79 -13.55 4.11
N ILE A 241 9.58 -14.02 4.44
CA ILE A 241 9.08 -13.97 5.83
C ILE A 241 10.02 -14.76 6.73
N ARG A 242 10.35 -16.01 6.37
CA ARG A 242 11.25 -16.86 7.17
C ARG A 242 12.60 -16.19 7.43
N LEU A 243 13.23 -15.66 6.39
CA LEU A 243 14.53 -14.96 6.51
C LEU A 243 14.43 -13.76 7.44
N MET A 244 13.41 -12.91 7.27
CA MET A 244 13.27 -11.68 8.05
C MET A 244 13.03 -11.94 9.53
N VAL A 245 12.31 -13.01 9.88
CA VAL A 245 11.95 -13.30 11.28
C VAL A 245 12.94 -14.24 11.97
N SER A 246 13.77 -15.01 11.23
CA SER A 246 14.70 -15.99 11.80
C SER A 246 16.15 -15.55 11.77
N ASP A 247 16.52 -14.60 10.90
CA ASP A 247 17.89 -14.10 10.77
C ASP A 247 17.99 -12.66 11.29
N ARG A 248 18.59 -12.52 12.49
CA ARG A 248 18.75 -11.21 13.13
C ARG A 248 19.61 -10.26 12.30
N GLY A 249 20.64 -10.74 11.62
CA GLY A 249 21.52 -9.92 10.79
C GLY A 249 20.77 -9.34 9.59
N VAL A 250 19.96 -10.16 8.92
CA VAL A 250 19.06 -9.72 7.83
C VAL A 250 18.07 -8.68 8.34
N ARG A 251 17.44 -8.93 9.48
CA ARG A 251 16.48 -7.99 10.07
C ARG A 251 17.12 -6.64 10.40
N GLU A 252 18.29 -6.64 11.04
CA GLU A 252 19.03 -5.41 11.40
C GLU A 252 19.50 -4.64 10.15
N GLN A 253 19.91 -5.33 9.08
CA GLN A 253 20.25 -4.71 7.80
C GLN A 253 19.08 -3.88 7.26
N TYR A 254 17.88 -4.45 7.16
CA TYR A 254 16.71 -3.75 6.62
C TYR A 254 16.15 -2.69 7.57
N LEU A 255 16.29 -2.85 8.88
CA LEU A 255 15.96 -1.80 9.83
C LEU A 255 16.86 -0.57 9.66
N THR A 256 18.15 -0.79 9.45
CA THR A 256 19.11 0.32 9.25
C THR A 256 18.94 0.99 7.89
N ALA A 257 18.73 0.21 6.84
CA ALA A 257 18.54 0.75 5.49
C ALA A 257 17.20 1.47 5.30
N GLY A 258 16.19 1.14 6.09
CA GLY A 258 14.85 1.74 6.02
C GLY A 258 14.66 3.02 6.86
N GLN A 259 15.65 3.41 7.67
CA GLN A 259 15.67 4.65 8.45
C GLN A 259 16.35 5.79 7.70
#